data_aef4eb3727ba2de2cb468fb3490796bb
#
_entry.id   aef4eb3727ba2de2cb468fb3490796bb
#
_cell.length_a   1.000
_cell.length_b   1.000
_cell.length_c   1.000
_cell.angle_alpha   90.00
_cell.angle_beta   90.00
_cell.angle_gamma   90.00
#
_symmetry.space_group_name_H-M   'P 1'
#
loop_
_entity.id
_entity.type
_entity.pdbx_description
1 polymer ?
#
loop_
_entity_poly.entity_id
_entity_poly.type
_entity_poly.pdbx_seq_one_letter_code
_entity_poly.pdbx_strand_id
1 'polypeptide(L)'
;KIFNTLTRRKEEFVPLTPGQVKMYVCGPTVYNLIHIGNARPMIVFDTVRRYFEYKGYDVQYVSNFTDVDDKIIKKANEEGVDAEVISKRYIEECKKDMAALNVKPATVNPQATQEIQGMLTMIQTLIDKGHAYVADDGTVYFKVKSFKEYGKLSHKNLDELQSGFRELKVSGEEVKEDPNDFVLWKPKKEGEPYWESPWCQGRPGWHIECSVMAKHYLGDQIDIHAGGEDLIFPHHENEIAQSECANDKTFANYWMHNGFLNIDNKKMSKSLGNFFTVRDIAEKYDLQVLRFFMLSAHYRSPINFSAELMEASKNGLERILTAVDRLKELDAKAEGAAETCAEQEKMVEVQKLREKFEAAMEDDFNTADAVSAIFELVKLANSTADASSTKSYVSCLLKEIEQLCDVLGIITERKTEVLDSEIEEMIAARQQARKDRNFALADEIRGKLLDMGIVLEDTREGVKWKRA
;
A
#
# COMPACT_ATOMS: atom_id res chain seq x y z
N LYS A 1 -3.70 4.11 20.53
CA LYS A 1 -2.28 4.57 20.61
C LYS A 1 -1.57 4.26 19.32
N ILE A 2 -0.63 5.12 18.93
CA ILE A 2 0.22 4.97 17.74
C ILE A 2 1.67 5.06 18.19
N PHE A 3 2.52 4.14 17.73
CA PHE A 3 3.95 4.28 17.89
C PHE A 3 4.47 5.36 16.95
N ASN A 4 4.98 6.44 17.51
CA ASN A 4 5.53 7.56 16.75
C ASN A 4 7.05 7.40 16.60
N THR A 5 7.53 7.22 15.39
CA THR A 5 8.97 7.10 15.11
C THR A 5 9.76 8.32 15.59
N LEU A 6 9.14 9.51 15.52
CA LEU A 6 9.76 10.77 15.94
C LEU A 6 10.11 10.76 17.45
N THR A 7 9.20 10.28 18.27
CA THR A 7 9.38 10.26 19.74
C THR A 7 9.83 8.91 20.27
N ARG A 8 9.77 7.85 19.44
CA ARG A 8 10.02 6.45 19.79
C ARG A 8 9.12 5.92 20.91
N ARG A 9 7.88 6.42 20.99
CA ARG A 9 6.89 6.06 22.01
C ARG A 9 5.54 5.79 21.41
N LYS A 10 4.73 4.97 22.08
CA LYS A 10 3.31 4.84 21.80
C LYS A 10 2.58 6.03 22.42
N GLU A 11 1.91 6.82 21.61
CA GLU A 11 1.19 8.03 21.99
C GLU A 11 -0.31 7.88 21.72
N GLU A 12 -1.13 8.59 22.49
CA GLU A 12 -2.56 8.72 22.17
C GLU A 12 -2.69 9.51 20.87
N PHE A 13 -3.52 9.01 19.98
CA PHE A 13 -3.82 9.73 18.74
C PHE A 13 -4.78 10.87 19.00
N VAL A 14 -4.36 12.07 18.69
CA VAL A 14 -5.18 13.29 18.74
C VAL A 14 -5.15 13.93 17.35
N PRO A 15 -6.25 13.92 16.61
CA PRO A 15 -6.28 14.52 15.28
C PRO A 15 -6.18 16.05 15.33
N LEU A 16 -5.60 16.64 14.29
CA LEU A 16 -5.56 18.10 14.11
C LEU A 16 -6.97 18.71 14.03
N THR A 17 -7.87 18.00 13.40
CA THR A 17 -9.28 18.38 13.27
C THR A 17 -10.14 17.24 13.83
N PRO A 18 -11.01 17.49 14.84
CA PRO A 18 -11.87 16.45 15.38
C PRO A 18 -12.65 15.70 14.29
N GLY A 19 -12.62 14.37 14.35
CA GLY A 19 -13.32 13.50 13.40
C GLY A 19 -12.66 13.35 12.04
N GLN A 20 -11.51 13.99 11.78
CA GLN A 20 -10.78 13.89 10.52
C GLN A 20 -9.37 13.35 10.75
N VAL A 21 -8.81 12.65 9.74
CA VAL A 21 -7.42 12.21 9.73
C VAL A 21 -6.80 12.59 8.40
N LYS A 22 -5.74 13.40 8.43
CA LYS A 22 -4.91 13.75 7.29
C LYS A 22 -3.71 12.83 7.24
N MET A 23 -3.67 11.93 6.26
CA MET A 23 -2.65 10.89 6.16
C MET A 23 -1.96 10.93 4.82
N TYR A 24 -0.63 11.06 4.83
CA TYR A 24 0.23 10.96 3.65
C TYR A 24 1.09 9.71 3.73
N VAL A 25 1.06 8.90 2.68
CA VAL A 25 1.88 7.69 2.56
C VAL A 25 2.71 7.77 1.30
N CYS A 26 4.04 7.72 1.44
CA CYS A 26 4.93 7.74 0.28
C CYS A 26 4.65 6.57 -0.65
N GLY A 27 4.37 6.89 -1.90
CA GLY A 27 4.07 5.92 -2.95
C GLY A 27 5.31 5.45 -3.71
N PRO A 28 5.15 4.52 -4.64
CA PRO A 28 6.26 3.94 -5.38
C PRO A 28 6.76 4.84 -6.52
N THR A 29 8.03 4.65 -6.89
CA THR A 29 8.55 5.10 -8.19
C THR A 29 8.07 4.14 -9.27
N VAL A 30 7.38 4.67 -10.29
CA VAL A 30 6.64 3.88 -11.28
C VAL A 30 7.47 3.57 -12.53
N TYR A 31 8.47 2.72 -12.38
CA TYR A 31 9.34 2.28 -13.46
C TYR A 31 9.24 0.78 -13.80
N ASN A 32 8.55 0.00 -12.97
CA ASN A 32 8.40 -1.44 -13.13
C ASN A 32 7.16 -1.92 -12.32
N LEU A 33 6.74 -3.18 -12.51
CA LEU A 33 5.78 -3.84 -11.65
C LEU A 33 6.22 -3.74 -10.19
N ILE A 34 5.27 -3.54 -9.29
CA ILE A 34 5.57 -3.47 -7.86
C ILE A 34 6.01 -4.84 -7.34
N HIS A 35 6.99 -4.83 -6.45
CA HIS A 35 7.41 -6.03 -5.75
C HIS A 35 6.70 -6.18 -4.41
N ILE A 36 6.74 -7.37 -3.81
CA ILE A 36 6.04 -7.67 -2.56
C ILE A 36 6.46 -6.76 -1.40
N GLY A 37 7.69 -6.24 -1.41
CA GLY A 37 8.13 -5.22 -0.45
C GLY A 37 7.42 -3.88 -0.59
N ASN A 38 7.04 -3.47 -1.82
CA ASN A 38 6.20 -2.28 -2.04
C ASN A 38 4.75 -2.54 -1.63
N ALA A 39 4.25 -3.77 -1.76
CA ALA A 39 2.90 -4.13 -1.36
C ALA A 39 2.69 -4.01 0.15
N ARG A 40 3.75 -4.25 0.96
CA ARG A 40 3.64 -4.21 2.42
C ARG A 40 3.12 -2.88 2.97
N PRO A 41 3.75 -1.71 2.71
CA PRO A 41 3.21 -0.43 3.16
C PRO A 41 1.81 -0.15 2.60
N MET A 42 1.51 -0.55 1.37
CA MET A 42 0.19 -0.35 0.76
C MET A 42 -0.89 -1.09 1.55
N ILE A 43 -0.65 -2.36 1.92
CA ILE A 43 -1.58 -3.18 2.72
C ILE A 43 -1.68 -2.66 4.16
N VAL A 44 -0.54 -2.37 4.79
CA VAL A 44 -0.49 -1.92 6.19
C VAL A 44 -1.25 -0.60 6.37
N PHE A 45 -0.96 0.40 5.55
CA PHE A 45 -1.56 1.72 5.72
C PHE A 45 -2.99 1.80 5.17
N ASP A 46 -3.38 0.93 4.23
CA ASP A 46 -4.79 0.69 3.91
C ASP A 46 -5.56 0.15 5.13
N THR A 47 -4.97 -0.77 5.87
CA THR A 47 -5.58 -1.32 7.08
C THR A 47 -5.68 -0.27 8.20
N VAL A 48 -4.67 0.57 8.37
CA VAL A 48 -4.70 1.72 9.29
C VAL A 48 -5.85 2.67 8.91
N ARG A 49 -5.97 3.03 7.62
CA ARG A 49 -7.07 3.83 7.11
C ARG A 49 -8.43 3.21 7.39
N ARG A 50 -8.61 1.92 7.08
CA ARG A 50 -9.87 1.19 7.30
C ARG A 50 -10.28 1.18 8.76
N TYR A 51 -9.33 1.03 9.68
CA TYR A 51 -9.62 1.08 11.11
C TYR A 51 -10.05 2.47 11.57
N PHE A 52 -9.41 3.55 11.10
CA PHE A 52 -9.89 4.91 11.38
C PHE A 52 -11.31 5.14 10.85
N GLU A 53 -11.60 4.70 9.62
CA GLU A 53 -12.94 4.78 9.03
C GLU A 53 -13.95 3.96 9.86
N TYR A 54 -13.59 2.76 10.30
CA TYR A 54 -14.41 1.93 11.20
C TYR A 54 -14.72 2.65 12.53
N LYS A 55 -13.79 3.42 13.06
CA LYS A 55 -13.99 4.25 14.27
C LYS A 55 -14.70 5.57 13.98
N GLY A 56 -15.15 5.80 12.76
CA GLY A 56 -15.97 6.95 12.37
C GLY A 56 -15.21 8.19 11.94
N TYR A 57 -13.89 8.10 11.70
CA TYR A 57 -13.10 9.20 11.16
C TYR A 57 -13.28 9.35 9.65
N ASP A 58 -13.31 10.59 9.16
CA ASP A 58 -13.13 10.94 7.76
C ASP A 58 -11.62 10.98 7.44
N VAL A 59 -11.14 10.02 6.64
CA VAL A 59 -9.71 9.88 6.35
C VAL A 59 -9.39 10.45 4.98
N GLN A 60 -8.61 11.52 4.95
CA GLN A 60 -7.99 12.05 3.74
C GLN A 60 -6.66 11.33 3.52
N TYR A 61 -6.69 10.30 2.68
CA TYR A 61 -5.54 9.46 2.39
C TYR A 61 -4.90 9.87 1.06
N VAL A 62 -3.68 10.41 1.11
CA VAL A 62 -2.91 10.82 -0.07
C VAL A 62 -1.70 9.90 -0.21
N SER A 63 -1.53 9.33 -1.40
CA SER A 63 -0.35 8.53 -1.75
C SER A 63 0.06 8.85 -3.19
N ASN A 64 1.29 9.32 -3.35
CA ASN A 64 1.79 9.79 -4.64
C ASN A 64 2.26 8.65 -5.56
N PHE A 65 2.44 9.00 -6.84
CA PHE A 65 3.30 8.29 -7.77
C PHE A 65 4.50 9.17 -8.12
N THR A 66 5.71 8.70 -7.85
CA THR A 66 6.94 9.32 -8.38
C THR A 66 7.07 8.91 -9.83
N ASP A 67 6.67 9.81 -10.73
CA ASP A 67 6.61 9.59 -12.18
C ASP A 67 7.75 10.27 -12.96
N VAL A 68 8.72 10.85 -12.25
CA VAL A 68 9.99 11.36 -12.77
C VAL A 68 11.14 10.96 -11.87
N ASP A 69 12.04 10.10 -12.35
CA ASP A 69 13.17 9.56 -11.58
C ASP A 69 14.24 8.98 -12.54
N ASP A 70 15.48 8.86 -12.09
CA ASP A 70 16.57 8.28 -12.87
C ASP A 70 16.26 6.84 -13.35
N LYS A 71 15.52 6.05 -12.57
CA LYS A 71 15.12 4.68 -12.93
C LYS A 71 14.09 4.67 -14.06
N ILE A 72 13.16 5.63 -14.08
CA ILE A 72 12.17 5.79 -15.16
C ILE A 72 12.88 6.20 -16.44
N ILE A 73 13.79 7.18 -16.37
CA ILE A 73 14.57 7.67 -17.51
C ILE A 73 15.42 6.55 -18.10
N LYS A 74 16.11 5.81 -17.24
CA LYS A 74 16.92 4.64 -17.66
C LYS A 74 16.07 3.61 -18.40
N LYS A 75 14.90 3.26 -17.83
CA LYS A 75 13.98 2.30 -18.44
C LYS A 75 13.43 2.79 -19.78
N ALA A 76 13.08 4.07 -19.88
CA ALA A 76 12.63 4.69 -21.11
C ALA A 76 13.69 4.64 -22.21
N ASN A 77 14.95 4.95 -21.88
CA ASN A 77 16.08 4.85 -22.80
C ASN A 77 16.33 3.40 -23.27
N GLU A 78 16.23 2.42 -22.35
CA GLU A 78 16.37 0.99 -22.69
C GLU A 78 15.26 0.52 -23.66
N GLU A 79 14.03 1.03 -23.53
CA GLU A 79 12.91 0.69 -24.39
C GLU A 79 12.77 1.60 -25.62
N GLY A 80 13.53 2.69 -25.71
CA GLY A 80 13.44 3.66 -26.82
C GLY A 80 12.12 4.43 -26.86
N VAL A 81 11.55 4.75 -25.69
CA VAL A 81 10.29 5.49 -25.52
C VAL A 81 10.50 6.67 -24.58
N ASP A 82 9.52 7.58 -24.52
CA ASP A 82 9.54 8.69 -23.59
C ASP A 82 9.30 8.21 -22.14
N ALA A 83 9.87 8.92 -21.15
CA ALA A 83 9.73 8.62 -19.73
C ALA A 83 8.25 8.60 -19.29
N GLU A 84 7.41 9.47 -19.86
CA GLU A 84 5.98 9.53 -19.61
C GLU A 84 5.25 8.23 -20.00
N VAL A 85 5.67 7.56 -21.07
CA VAL A 85 5.10 6.28 -21.51
C VAL A 85 5.36 5.20 -20.46
N ILE A 86 6.56 5.17 -19.89
CA ILE A 86 6.93 4.24 -18.83
C ILE A 86 6.10 4.51 -17.58
N SER A 87 6.08 5.75 -17.10
CA SER A 87 5.37 6.09 -15.86
C SER A 87 3.87 5.83 -15.97
N LYS A 88 3.21 6.24 -17.03
CA LYS A 88 1.78 5.96 -17.27
C LYS A 88 1.47 4.47 -17.26
N ARG A 89 2.29 3.67 -17.95
CA ARG A 89 2.13 2.21 -17.98
C ARG A 89 2.18 1.62 -16.57
N TYR A 90 3.22 1.94 -15.80
CA TYR A 90 3.39 1.33 -14.49
C TYR A 90 2.52 1.92 -13.38
N ILE A 91 1.97 3.14 -13.55
CA ILE A 91 0.88 3.63 -12.71
C ILE A 91 -0.35 2.74 -12.86
N GLU A 92 -0.77 2.44 -14.09
CA GLU A 92 -1.94 1.59 -14.33
C GLU A 92 -1.72 0.14 -13.85
N GLU A 93 -0.52 -0.42 -14.06
CA GLU A 93 -0.18 -1.74 -13.53
C GLU A 93 -0.16 -1.77 -12.00
N CYS A 94 0.37 -0.72 -11.35
CA CYS A 94 0.35 -0.59 -9.90
C CYS A 94 -1.08 -0.52 -9.36
N LYS A 95 -1.96 0.26 -9.98
CA LYS A 95 -3.39 0.32 -9.59
C LYS A 95 -4.10 -1.03 -9.70
N LYS A 96 -3.81 -1.82 -10.74
CA LYS A 96 -4.33 -3.18 -10.88
C LYS A 96 -3.87 -4.08 -9.75
N ASP A 97 -2.58 -4.04 -9.42
CA ASP A 97 -2.02 -4.84 -8.33
C ASP A 97 -2.60 -4.44 -6.97
N MET A 98 -2.75 -3.12 -6.72
CA MET A 98 -3.38 -2.62 -5.50
C MET A 98 -4.84 -3.06 -5.39
N ALA A 99 -5.61 -3.01 -6.48
CA ALA A 99 -7.00 -3.47 -6.50
C ALA A 99 -7.10 -4.97 -6.22
N ALA A 100 -6.21 -5.77 -6.81
CA ALA A 100 -6.15 -7.22 -6.59
C ALA A 100 -5.77 -7.59 -5.14
N LEU A 101 -4.99 -6.73 -4.46
CA LEU A 101 -4.68 -6.82 -3.03
C LEU A 101 -5.80 -6.25 -2.13
N ASN A 102 -6.92 -5.83 -2.68
CA ASN A 102 -8.02 -5.15 -1.98
C ASN A 102 -7.58 -3.88 -1.23
N VAL A 103 -6.59 -3.17 -1.76
CA VAL A 103 -6.20 -1.85 -1.25
C VAL A 103 -7.20 -0.83 -1.77
N LYS A 104 -7.82 -0.05 -0.88
CA LYS A 104 -8.76 1.01 -1.27
C LYS A 104 -8.04 2.07 -2.12
N PRO A 105 -8.69 2.60 -3.17
CA PRO A 105 -8.17 3.76 -3.88
C PRO A 105 -7.88 4.91 -2.90
N ALA A 106 -6.74 5.57 -3.05
CA ALA A 106 -6.44 6.76 -2.26
C ALA A 106 -7.46 7.87 -2.52
N THR A 107 -7.62 8.80 -1.58
CA THR A 107 -8.42 10.01 -1.80
C THR A 107 -7.85 10.78 -2.99
N VAL A 108 -6.52 10.88 -3.05
CA VAL A 108 -5.77 11.44 -4.18
C VAL A 108 -4.47 10.65 -4.38
N ASN A 109 -4.14 10.39 -5.64
CA ASN A 109 -2.83 9.90 -6.06
C ASN A 109 -2.12 10.98 -6.89
N PRO A 110 -1.46 11.97 -6.28
CA PRO A 110 -0.75 12.99 -7.02
C PRO A 110 0.46 12.43 -7.76
N GLN A 111 0.82 13.05 -8.86
CA GLN A 111 2.01 12.73 -9.66
C GLN A 111 3.01 13.87 -9.56
N ALA A 112 4.30 13.57 -9.39
CA ALA A 112 5.34 14.56 -9.22
C ALA A 112 5.39 15.56 -10.42
N THR A 113 5.21 15.08 -11.65
CA THR A 113 5.21 15.91 -12.86
C THR A 113 4.07 16.94 -12.91
N GLN A 114 3.00 16.75 -12.14
CA GLN A 114 1.86 17.68 -12.06
C GLN A 114 2.06 18.78 -11.02
N GLU A 115 3.07 18.65 -10.15
CA GLU A 115 3.30 19.51 -8.99
C GLU A 115 4.55 20.39 -9.12
N ILE A 116 5.13 20.50 -10.32
CA ILE A 116 6.37 21.23 -10.59
C ILE A 116 6.29 22.69 -10.11
N GLN A 117 5.21 23.39 -10.38
CA GLN A 117 5.06 24.78 -9.95
C GLN A 117 5.07 24.94 -8.42
N GLY A 118 4.44 24.01 -7.71
CA GLY A 118 4.49 23.95 -6.24
C GLY A 118 5.92 23.71 -5.73
N MET A 119 6.67 22.83 -6.41
CA MET A 119 8.07 22.57 -6.08
C MET A 119 8.95 23.80 -6.28
N LEU A 120 8.83 24.49 -7.42
CA LEU A 120 9.55 25.75 -7.68
C LEU A 120 9.25 26.81 -6.61
N THR A 121 7.98 26.94 -6.23
CA THR A 121 7.55 27.89 -5.19
C THR A 121 8.15 27.55 -3.83
N MET A 122 8.12 26.26 -3.41
CA MET A 122 8.68 25.86 -2.14
C MET A 122 10.20 26.01 -2.11
N ILE A 123 10.90 25.66 -3.18
CA ILE A 123 12.35 25.82 -3.32
C ILE A 123 12.72 27.31 -3.23
N GLN A 124 12.00 28.19 -3.92
CA GLN A 124 12.26 29.62 -3.82
C GLN A 124 12.04 30.15 -2.40
N THR A 125 10.98 29.70 -1.73
CA THR A 125 10.74 30.02 -0.31
C THR A 125 11.91 29.62 0.57
N LEU A 126 12.47 28.42 0.35
CA LEU A 126 13.64 27.93 1.10
C LEU A 126 14.89 28.76 0.83
N ILE A 127 15.11 29.20 -0.41
CA ILE A 127 16.21 30.10 -0.79
C ILE A 127 16.05 31.45 -0.09
N ASP A 128 14.87 32.07 -0.18
CA ASP A 128 14.57 33.38 0.40
C ASP A 128 14.72 33.38 1.92
N LYS A 129 14.44 32.25 2.59
CA LYS A 129 14.62 32.06 4.02
C LYS A 129 16.06 31.67 4.42
N GLY A 130 16.95 31.45 3.46
CA GLY A 130 18.35 31.06 3.71
C GLY A 130 18.57 29.59 4.05
N HIS A 131 17.58 28.73 3.72
CA HIS A 131 17.67 27.27 3.92
C HIS A 131 18.12 26.51 2.68
N ALA A 132 18.24 27.19 1.54
CA ALA A 132 18.72 26.62 0.28
C ALA A 132 19.63 27.61 -0.45
N TYR A 133 20.47 27.10 -1.34
CA TYR A 133 21.37 27.90 -2.17
C TYR A 133 21.47 27.33 -3.58
N VAL A 134 21.84 28.20 -4.53
CA VAL A 134 22.05 27.83 -5.93
C VAL A 134 23.55 27.72 -6.19
N ALA A 135 23.99 26.58 -6.67
CA ALA A 135 25.37 26.32 -7.06
C ALA A 135 25.67 26.89 -8.48
N ASP A 136 26.95 27.00 -8.85
CA ASP A 136 27.39 27.60 -10.12
C ASP A 136 26.84 26.89 -11.36
N ASP A 137 26.53 25.59 -11.27
CA ASP A 137 25.94 24.79 -12.35
C ASP A 137 24.40 24.90 -12.44
N GLY A 138 23.78 25.69 -11.54
CA GLY A 138 22.33 25.84 -11.43
C GLY A 138 21.64 24.80 -10.56
N THR A 139 22.38 23.87 -9.95
CA THR A 139 21.81 22.93 -8.97
C THR A 139 21.39 23.69 -7.73
N VAL A 140 20.18 23.40 -7.20
CA VAL A 140 19.73 23.97 -5.94
C VAL A 140 19.84 22.90 -4.85
N TYR A 141 20.54 23.25 -3.78
CA TYR A 141 20.75 22.39 -2.60
C TYR A 141 20.02 22.93 -1.38
N PHE A 142 19.46 22.03 -0.59
CA PHE A 142 19.05 22.35 0.77
C PHE A 142 20.27 22.39 1.68
N LYS A 143 20.38 23.45 2.49
CA LYS A 143 21.47 23.67 3.44
C LYS A 143 21.17 23.01 4.77
N VAL A 144 21.60 21.76 4.94
CA VAL A 144 21.25 20.93 6.11
C VAL A 144 21.59 21.59 7.44
N LYS A 145 22.74 22.25 7.55
CA LYS A 145 23.16 22.96 8.76
C LYS A 145 22.28 24.16 9.13
N SER A 146 21.43 24.64 8.23
CA SER A 146 20.47 25.71 8.52
C SER A 146 19.27 25.25 9.34
N PHE A 147 18.98 23.93 9.35
CA PHE A 147 17.93 23.32 10.14
C PHE A 147 18.51 22.63 11.38
N LYS A 148 18.43 23.29 12.52
CA LYS A 148 19.08 22.84 13.77
C LYS A 148 18.57 21.50 14.29
N GLU A 149 17.34 21.14 13.94
CA GLU A 149 16.69 19.89 14.36
C GLU A 149 16.88 18.75 13.36
N TYR A 150 17.75 18.92 12.35
CA TYR A 150 18.02 17.85 11.38
C TYR A 150 18.53 16.59 12.08
N GLY A 151 17.94 15.45 11.76
CA GLY A 151 18.20 14.18 12.43
C GLY A 151 17.19 13.84 13.53
N LYS A 152 16.19 14.68 13.79
CA LYS A 152 15.21 14.44 14.85
C LYS A 152 14.35 13.20 14.65
N LEU A 153 14.07 12.81 13.39
CA LEU A 153 13.29 11.61 13.07
C LEU A 153 14.17 10.35 13.10
N SER A 154 15.31 10.41 12.42
CA SER A 154 16.24 9.28 12.30
C SER A 154 17.08 9.06 13.55
N HIS A 155 17.12 10.05 14.44
CA HIS A 155 18.00 10.11 15.62
C HIS A 155 19.48 9.98 15.27
N LYS A 156 19.87 10.44 14.08
CA LYS A 156 21.25 10.47 13.60
C LYS A 156 21.88 11.82 13.91
N ASN A 157 23.13 11.78 14.34
CA ASN A 157 23.94 12.98 14.53
C ASN A 157 24.63 13.34 13.20
N LEU A 158 24.61 14.62 12.82
CA LEU A 158 25.30 15.12 11.62
C LEU A 158 26.80 14.77 11.60
N ASP A 159 27.47 14.76 12.75
CA ASP A 159 28.88 14.42 12.84
C ASP A 159 29.16 12.94 12.54
N GLU A 160 28.21 12.04 12.88
CA GLU A 160 28.29 10.62 12.56
C GLU A 160 28.06 10.38 11.07
N LEU A 161 27.19 11.17 10.43
CA LEU A 161 26.95 11.10 8.99
C LEU A 161 28.19 11.51 8.19
N GLN A 162 28.95 12.51 8.64
CA GLN A 162 30.20 12.95 8.00
C GLN A 162 31.30 11.89 8.02
N SER A 163 31.34 11.06 9.05
CA SER A 163 32.36 9.99 9.16
C SER A 163 32.14 8.85 8.17
N GLY A 164 30.86 8.56 7.78
CA GLY A 164 30.51 7.53 6.81
C GLY A 164 30.72 7.95 5.34
N PHE A 165 30.70 9.26 5.05
CA PHE A 165 30.86 9.79 3.68
C PHE A 165 32.32 9.93 3.22
N ARG A 166 33.31 9.81 4.11
CA ARG A 166 34.73 9.91 3.73
C ARG A 166 35.22 8.81 2.82
N GLU A 167 34.48 7.71 2.67
CA GLU A 167 34.89 6.55 1.84
C GLU A 167 34.23 6.49 0.45
N LEU A 168 33.22 7.31 0.15
CA LEU A 168 32.50 7.27 -1.14
C LEU A 168 32.50 8.66 -1.81
N LYS A 169 33.63 9.06 -2.41
CA LYS A 169 33.62 10.19 -3.35
C LYS A 169 32.92 9.76 -4.66
N VAL A 170 31.68 10.20 -4.83
CA VAL A 170 30.98 10.11 -6.11
C VAL A 170 31.37 11.33 -6.94
N SER A 171 31.82 11.15 -8.16
CA SER A 171 32.18 12.22 -9.09
C SER A 171 30.97 13.14 -9.32
N GLY A 172 31.09 14.45 -9.03
CA GLY A 172 30.05 15.48 -9.16
C GLY A 172 29.65 16.15 -7.85
N GLU A 173 30.26 15.80 -6.71
CA GLU A 173 29.96 16.38 -5.39
C GLU A 173 30.82 17.61 -5.03
N GLU A 174 31.68 18.08 -5.94
CA GLU A 174 32.62 19.19 -5.68
C GLU A 174 31.95 20.55 -5.51
N VAL A 175 30.61 20.67 -5.72
CA VAL A 175 29.86 21.92 -5.74
C VAL A 175 29.04 22.17 -4.48
N LYS A 176 28.96 21.20 -3.55
CA LYS A 176 28.21 21.33 -2.29
C LYS A 176 28.99 22.12 -1.24
N GLU A 177 28.29 23.04 -0.53
CA GLU A 177 28.87 23.72 0.65
C GLU A 177 29.14 22.75 1.81
N ASP A 178 28.29 21.73 1.97
CA ASP A 178 28.43 20.66 2.96
C ASP A 178 28.06 19.29 2.35
N PRO A 179 28.79 18.21 2.68
CA PRO A 179 28.50 16.87 2.14
C PRO A 179 27.09 16.35 2.44
N ASN A 180 26.47 16.83 3.51
CA ASN A 180 25.10 16.42 3.90
C ASN A 180 24.01 17.17 3.16
N ASP A 181 24.34 18.28 2.45
CA ASP A 181 23.36 19.03 1.68
C ASP A 181 22.77 18.16 0.57
N PHE A 182 21.48 18.27 0.36
CA PHE A 182 20.78 17.42 -0.62
C PHE A 182 20.09 18.25 -1.71
N VAL A 183 19.94 17.62 -2.87
CA VAL A 183 19.44 18.27 -4.08
C VAL A 183 17.93 18.54 -3.97
N LEU A 184 17.54 19.78 -4.25
CA LEU A 184 16.14 20.22 -4.44
C LEU A 184 15.77 20.32 -5.92
N TRP A 185 16.71 20.82 -6.74
CA TRP A 185 16.56 20.96 -8.19
C TRP A 185 17.89 20.68 -8.86
N LYS A 186 17.88 19.89 -9.94
CA LYS A 186 19.11 19.54 -10.67
C LYS A 186 19.00 19.87 -12.15
N PRO A 187 20.11 20.35 -12.79
CA PRO A 187 20.16 20.61 -14.22
C PRO A 187 19.80 19.38 -15.05
N LYS A 188 19.14 19.61 -16.18
CA LYS A 188 18.86 18.53 -17.14
C LYS A 188 20.14 17.98 -17.74
N LYS A 189 20.12 16.68 -18.05
CA LYS A 189 21.07 16.03 -18.94
C LYS A 189 20.42 15.82 -20.31
N GLU A 190 21.23 15.54 -21.31
CA GLU A 190 20.74 15.24 -22.66
C GLU A 190 19.79 14.04 -22.63
N GLY A 191 18.62 14.19 -23.28
CA GLY A 191 17.59 13.14 -23.33
C GLY A 191 16.73 12.99 -22.07
N GLU A 192 16.91 13.80 -21.03
CA GLU A 192 16.06 13.81 -19.84
C GLU A 192 14.86 14.76 -19.98
N PRO A 193 13.70 14.41 -19.38
CA PRO A 193 12.61 15.36 -19.20
C PRO A 193 13.07 16.51 -18.32
N TYR A 194 12.62 17.74 -18.63
CA TYR A 194 13.00 18.92 -17.89
C TYR A 194 11.88 19.97 -17.88
N TRP A 195 11.99 20.89 -16.95
CA TRP A 195 11.13 22.06 -16.81
C TRP A 195 11.96 23.32 -16.68
N GLU A 196 11.39 24.44 -17.08
CA GLU A 196 11.99 25.76 -16.86
C GLU A 196 11.96 26.10 -15.36
N SER A 197 13.03 26.69 -14.88
CA SER A 197 13.11 27.22 -13.53
C SER A 197 13.93 28.52 -13.50
N PRO A 198 13.86 29.31 -12.41
CA PRO A 198 14.70 30.48 -12.27
C PRO A 198 16.21 30.20 -12.26
N TRP A 199 16.60 28.96 -12.00
CA TRP A 199 18.00 28.57 -11.77
C TRP A 199 18.62 27.88 -13.00
N CYS A 200 17.91 26.93 -13.56
CA CYS A 200 18.31 26.22 -14.78
C CYS A 200 17.15 25.41 -15.33
N GLN A 201 17.24 25.01 -16.61
CA GLN A 201 16.41 23.94 -17.15
C GLN A 201 16.77 22.64 -16.44
N GLY A 202 15.83 22.01 -15.78
CA GLY A 202 16.13 20.86 -14.93
C GLY A 202 14.90 20.12 -14.43
N ARG A 203 15.10 19.37 -13.38
CA ARG A 203 14.06 18.54 -12.74
C ARG A 203 14.21 18.51 -11.23
N PRO A 204 13.12 18.19 -10.48
CA PRO A 204 13.17 18.15 -9.02
C PRO A 204 14.10 17.05 -8.51
N GLY A 205 14.65 17.26 -7.31
CA GLY A 205 15.18 16.22 -6.47
C GLY A 205 14.04 15.36 -5.89
N TRP A 206 14.36 14.16 -5.51
CA TRP A 206 13.36 13.20 -5.03
C TRP A 206 12.61 13.64 -3.75
N HIS A 207 13.27 14.36 -2.86
CA HIS A 207 12.72 14.67 -1.53
C HIS A 207 11.68 15.79 -1.54
N ILE A 208 11.78 16.74 -2.49
CA ILE A 208 10.87 17.89 -2.56
C ILE A 208 9.45 17.52 -2.97
N GLU A 209 9.30 16.42 -3.71
CA GLU A 209 8.03 15.97 -4.26
C GLU A 209 6.97 15.76 -3.17
N CYS A 210 7.28 14.90 -2.19
CA CYS A 210 6.33 14.53 -1.14
C CYS A 210 5.99 15.70 -0.22
N SER A 211 6.96 16.58 0.10
CA SER A 211 6.70 17.80 0.87
C SER A 211 5.69 18.72 0.19
N VAL A 212 5.81 18.90 -1.12
CA VAL A 212 4.91 19.76 -1.90
C VAL A 212 3.53 19.11 -2.05
N MET A 213 3.48 17.83 -2.37
CA MET A 213 2.22 17.11 -2.54
C MET A 213 1.44 17.02 -1.22
N ALA A 214 2.11 16.75 -0.10
CA ALA A 214 1.48 16.76 1.21
C ALA A 214 0.89 18.13 1.54
N LYS A 215 1.65 19.20 1.32
CA LYS A 215 1.18 20.58 1.52
C LYS A 215 -0.03 20.91 0.64
N HIS A 216 0.03 20.59 -0.64
CA HIS A 216 -1.03 20.91 -1.59
C HIS A 216 -2.36 20.27 -1.22
N TYR A 217 -2.36 18.97 -0.91
CA TYR A 217 -3.59 18.20 -0.71
C TYR A 217 -4.05 18.12 0.74
N LEU A 218 -3.16 18.27 1.71
CA LEU A 218 -3.46 18.10 3.14
C LEU A 218 -3.18 19.35 3.97
N GLY A 219 -2.41 20.32 3.44
CA GLY A 219 -2.04 21.55 4.13
C GLY A 219 -0.64 21.51 4.75
N ASP A 220 -0.27 22.60 5.45
CA ASP A 220 1.07 22.78 6.01
C ASP A 220 1.42 21.77 7.11
N GLN A 221 0.41 21.23 7.78
CA GLN A 221 0.54 20.27 8.86
C GLN A 221 -0.43 19.11 8.66
N ILE A 222 0.05 17.89 8.88
CA ILE A 222 -0.73 16.66 8.72
C ILE A 222 -0.73 15.83 9.99
N ASP A 223 -1.69 14.93 10.14
CA ASP A 223 -1.75 14.04 11.30
C ASP A 223 -0.68 12.95 11.21
N ILE A 224 -0.69 12.18 10.12
CA ILE A 224 0.16 11.00 9.95
C ILE A 224 0.95 11.10 8.65
N HIS A 225 2.27 10.92 8.73
CA HIS A 225 3.13 10.62 7.60
C HIS A 225 3.69 9.21 7.74
N ALA A 226 3.63 8.42 6.67
CA ALA A 226 3.95 6.99 6.75
C ALA A 226 4.70 6.46 5.53
N GLY A 227 5.39 5.33 5.72
CA GLY A 227 6.10 4.63 4.65
C GLY A 227 6.92 3.44 5.18
N GLY A 228 7.81 2.90 4.35
CA GLY A 228 8.78 1.89 4.78
C GLY A 228 9.85 2.46 5.71
N GLU A 229 10.43 1.65 6.57
CA GLU A 229 11.49 2.08 7.49
C GLU A 229 12.77 2.54 6.78
N ASP A 230 12.98 2.13 5.52
CA ASP A 230 14.05 2.61 4.64
C ASP A 230 13.90 4.08 4.25
N LEU A 231 12.69 4.64 4.36
CA LEU A 231 12.41 6.04 4.08
C LEU A 231 12.71 6.96 5.28
N ILE A 232 12.86 6.44 6.49
CA ILE A 232 13.16 7.25 7.68
C ILE A 232 14.33 8.19 7.40
N PHE A 233 15.40 7.65 6.80
CA PHE A 233 16.57 8.41 6.39
C PHE A 233 17.10 7.91 5.03
N PRO A 234 17.41 8.83 4.09
CA PRO A 234 17.32 10.28 4.24
C PRO A 234 15.94 10.90 3.90
N HIS A 235 15.00 10.17 3.27
CA HIS A 235 13.83 10.75 2.58
C HIS A 235 12.92 11.53 3.53
N HIS A 236 12.36 10.91 4.55
CA HIS A 236 11.45 11.55 5.50
C HIS A 236 12.14 12.62 6.38
N GLU A 237 13.40 12.41 6.74
CA GLU A 237 14.18 13.44 7.44
C GLU A 237 14.32 14.70 6.57
N ASN A 238 14.58 14.53 5.27
CA ASN A 238 14.70 15.63 4.32
C ASN A 238 13.34 16.32 4.06
N GLU A 239 12.25 15.55 4.05
CA GLU A 239 10.92 16.14 3.95
C GLU A 239 10.56 17.00 5.15
N ILE A 240 10.92 16.57 6.36
CA ILE A 240 10.77 17.39 7.58
C ILE A 240 11.52 18.72 7.42
N ALA A 241 12.79 18.64 7.05
CA ALA A 241 13.63 19.83 6.89
C ALA A 241 13.01 20.81 5.86
N GLN A 242 12.60 20.31 4.70
CA GLN A 242 11.96 21.12 3.66
C GLN A 242 10.66 21.75 4.15
N SER A 243 9.76 20.95 4.67
CA SER A 243 8.41 21.39 5.04
C SER A 243 8.42 22.34 6.23
N GLU A 244 9.19 22.03 7.28
CA GLU A 244 9.23 22.86 8.49
C GLU A 244 9.96 24.17 8.25
N CYS A 245 11.04 24.17 7.48
CA CYS A 245 11.73 25.40 7.10
C CYS A 245 10.89 26.29 6.15
N ALA A 246 10.16 25.69 5.23
CA ALA A 246 9.32 26.46 4.31
C ALA A 246 8.07 27.04 4.99
N ASN A 247 7.44 26.29 5.89
CA ASN A 247 6.11 26.62 6.43
C ASN A 247 6.13 27.17 7.87
N ASP A 248 7.26 27.12 8.58
CA ASP A 248 7.39 27.50 9.99
C ASP A 248 6.39 26.76 10.93
N LYS A 249 6.10 25.50 10.62
CA LYS A 249 5.17 24.64 11.35
C LYS A 249 5.70 23.22 11.40
N THR A 250 5.31 22.47 12.42
CA THR A 250 5.52 21.02 12.47
C THR A 250 4.86 20.38 11.24
N PHE A 251 5.58 19.53 10.53
CA PHE A 251 5.08 18.91 9.30
C PHE A 251 4.05 17.82 9.59
N ALA A 252 4.41 16.81 10.37
CA ALA A 252 3.52 15.72 10.74
C ALA A 252 3.59 15.43 12.24
N ASN A 253 2.44 15.17 12.87
CA ASN A 253 2.37 14.88 14.29
C ASN A 253 2.81 13.45 14.59
N TYR A 254 2.49 12.49 13.72
CA TYR A 254 2.80 11.07 13.89
C TYR A 254 3.54 10.53 12.67
N TRP A 255 4.65 9.86 12.91
CA TRP A 255 5.46 9.20 11.89
C TRP A 255 5.37 7.70 12.05
N MET A 256 4.83 7.01 11.06
CA MET A 256 4.62 5.56 11.09
C MET A 256 5.47 4.87 10.03
N HIS A 257 6.20 3.84 10.42
CA HIS A 257 7.05 3.08 9.51
C HIS A 257 6.81 1.58 9.66
N ASN A 258 6.60 0.91 8.52
CA ASN A 258 6.55 -0.55 8.51
C ASN A 258 7.96 -1.14 8.35
N GLY A 259 8.19 -2.26 9.03
CA GLY A 259 9.45 -3.00 8.96
C GLY A 259 9.70 -3.63 7.59
N PHE A 260 10.93 -4.10 7.36
CA PHE A 260 11.34 -4.74 6.11
C PHE A 260 10.63 -6.07 5.85
N LEU A 261 10.56 -6.42 4.57
CA LEU A 261 10.23 -7.77 4.12
C LEU A 261 11.52 -8.47 3.69
N ASN A 262 11.83 -9.56 4.37
CA ASN A 262 12.94 -10.45 4.04
C ASN A 262 12.42 -11.66 3.27
N ILE A 263 13.27 -12.29 2.47
CA ILE A 263 12.97 -13.52 1.74
C ILE A 263 13.98 -14.57 2.18
N ASP A 264 13.49 -15.67 2.75
CA ASP A 264 14.31 -16.74 3.32
C ASP A 264 15.41 -16.20 4.25
N ASN A 265 15.02 -15.28 5.15
CA ASN A 265 15.88 -14.58 6.10
C ASN A 265 16.99 -13.70 5.46
N LYS A 266 16.86 -13.35 4.17
CA LYS A 266 17.77 -12.45 3.47
C LYS A 266 17.02 -11.25 2.94
N LYS A 267 17.68 -10.09 2.87
CA LYS A 267 17.13 -8.90 2.24
C LYS A 267 16.80 -9.20 0.77
N MET A 268 15.62 -8.79 0.32
CA MET A 268 15.21 -8.94 -1.08
C MET A 268 16.09 -8.08 -1.98
N SER A 269 16.64 -8.69 -3.05
CA SER A 269 17.50 -8.02 -4.01
C SER A 269 17.45 -8.71 -5.38
N LYS A 270 17.41 -7.92 -6.46
CA LYS A 270 17.49 -8.45 -7.83
C LYS A 270 18.78 -9.23 -8.08
N SER A 271 19.90 -8.77 -7.50
CA SER A 271 21.21 -9.42 -7.65
C SER A 271 21.29 -10.79 -6.96
N LEU A 272 20.47 -11.03 -5.95
CA LEU A 272 20.39 -12.33 -5.25
C LEU A 272 19.38 -13.30 -5.88
N GLY A 273 18.63 -12.87 -6.91
CA GLY A 273 17.61 -13.71 -7.55
C GLY A 273 16.41 -14.03 -6.65
N ASN A 274 16.28 -13.33 -5.51
CA ASN A 274 15.18 -13.47 -4.54
C ASN A 274 14.18 -12.30 -4.60
N PHE A 275 13.99 -11.75 -5.79
CA PHE A 275 13.08 -10.62 -6.04
C PHE A 275 11.78 -11.14 -6.64
N PHE A 276 10.65 -10.87 -5.98
CA PHE A 276 9.32 -11.27 -6.44
C PHE A 276 8.43 -10.05 -6.63
N THR A 277 7.79 -9.97 -7.78
CA THR A 277 6.70 -9.03 -8.03
C THR A 277 5.40 -9.56 -7.42
N VAL A 278 4.41 -8.68 -7.23
CA VAL A 278 3.06 -9.11 -6.82
C VAL A 278 2.46 -10.08 -7.85
N ARG A 279 2.77 -9.88 -9.15
CA ARG A 279 2.33 -10.77 -10.24
C ARG A 279 2.92 -12.17 -10.16
N ASP A 280 4.21 -12.30 -9.79
CA ASP A 280 4.83 -13.62 -9.58
C ASP A 280 4.15 -14.40 -8.46
N ILE A 281 3.67 -13.70 -7.42
CA ILE A 281 2.89 -14.34 -6.35
C ILE A 281 1.50 -14.71 -6.82
N ALA A 282 0.85 -13.86 -7.63
CA ALA A 282 -0.48 -14.12 -8.17
C ALA A 282 -0.57 -15.36 -9.06
N GLU A 283 0.56 -15.80 -9.65
CA GLU A 283 0.64 -17.06 -10.41
C GLU A 283 0.42 -18.32 -9.54
N LYS A 284 0.67 -18.22 -8.22
CA LYS A 284 0.67 -19.36 -7.30
C LYS A 284 -0.38 -19.26 -6.20
N TYR A 285 -0.77 -18.03 -5.83
CA TYR A 285 -1.64 -17.76 -4.69
C TYR A 285 -2.67 -16.69 -5.06
N ASP A 286 -3.89 -16.80 -4.53
CA ASP A 286 -4.78 -15.64 -4.49
C ASP A 286 -4.08 -14.52 -3.68
N LEU A 287 -4.14 -13.30 -4.18
CA LEU A 287 -3.48 -12.16 -3.54
C LEU A 287 -4.07 -11.80 -2.17
N GLN A 288 -5.27 -12.31 -1.85
CA GLN A 288 -5.81 -12.23 -0.49
C GLN A 288 -4.98 -13.04 0.52
N VAL A 289 -4.33 -14.12 0.07
CA VAL A 289 -3.37 -14.87 0.90
C VAL A 289 -2.14 -14.02 1.21
N LEU A 290 -1.63 -13.28 0.22
CA LEU A 290 -0.52 -12.35 0.41
C LEU A 290 -0.90 -11.22 1.39
N ARG A 291 -2.10 -10.65 1.25
CA ARG A 291 -2.62 -9.65 2.19
C ARG A 291 -2.70 -10.22 3.60
N PHE A 292 -3.29 -11.39 3.77
CA PHE A 292 -3.42 -12.07 5.05
C PHE A 292 -2.05 -12.37 5.67
N PHE A 293 -1.09 -12.84 4.88
CA PHE A 293 0.30 -13.05 5.30
C PHE A 293 0.92 -11.75 5.84
N MET A 294 0.79 -10.62 5.11
CA MET A 294 1.36 -9.34 5.52
C MET A 294 0.79 -8.83 6.85
N LEU A 295 -0.47 -9.17 7.16
CA LEU A 295 -1.16 -8.78 8.39
C LEU A 295 -0.96 -9.77 9.55
N SER A 296 -0.31 -10.91 9.31
CA SER A 296 -0.06 -11.93 10.33
C SER A 296 1.02 -11.56 11.35
N ALA A 297 1.78 -10.51 11.08
CA ALA A 297 2.79 -9.95 11.97
C ALA A 297 2.51 -8.47 12.23
N HIS A 298 3.00 -7.96 13.36
CA HIS A 298 2.94 -6.54 13.65
C HIS A 298 3.65 -5.72 12.56
N TYR A 299 3.05 -4.61 12.10
CA TYR A 299 3.55 -3.85 10.95
C TYR A 299 4.99 -3.34 11.11
N ARG A 300 5.41 -2.99 12.32
CA ARG A 300 6.77 -2.52 12.62
C ARG A 300 7.82 -3.64 12.63
N SER A 301 7.41 -4.87 12.81
CA SER A 301 8.34 -5.99 12.83
C SER A 301 8.77 -6.38 11.42
N PRO A 302 10.03 -6.73 11.18
CA PRO A 302 10.41 -7.38 9.94
C PRO A 302 9.59 -8.67 9.76
N ILE A 303 9.18 -8.93 8.51
CA ILE A 303 8.46 -10.17 8.18
C ILE A 303 9.30 -10.99 7.20
N ASN A 304 9.35 -12.30 7.42
CA ASN A 304 10.07 -13.19 6.53
C ASN A 304 9.09 -13.89 5.58
N PHE A 305 9.27 -13.69 4.29
CA PHE A 305 8.49 -14.36 3.26
C PHE A 305 9.11 -15.71 2.93
N SER A 306 8.31 -16.76 2.98
CA SER A 306 8.68 -18.12 2.54
C SER A 306 7.45 -18.85 2.03
N ALA A 307 7.64 -19.88 1.22
CA ALA A 307 6.55 -20.71 0.72
C ALA A 307 5.76 -21.39 1.87
N GLU A 308 6.46 -21.83 2.92
CA GLU A 308 5.84 -22.43 4.10
C GLU A 308 4.90 -21.46 4.82
N LEU A 309 5.32 -20.21 5.03
CA LEU A 309 4.50 -19.18 5.68
C LEU A 309 3.33 -18.74 4.82
N MET A 310 3.48 -18.75 3.50
CA MET A 310 2.38 -18.50 2.56
C MET A 310 1.34 -19.63 2.62
N GLU A 311 1.76 -20.90 2.66
CA GLU A 311 0.84 -22.03 2.83
C GLU A 311 0.13 -21.99 4.20
N ALA A 312 0.83 -21.64 5.27
CA ALA A 312 0.22 -21.44 6.58
C ALA A 312 -0.83 -20.30 6.54
N SER A 313 -0.54 -19.20 5.86
CA SER A 313 -1.46 -18.08 5.68
C SER A 313 -2.68 -18.46 4.83
N LYS A 314 -2.49 -19.24 3.77
CA LYS A 314 -3.57 -19.80 2.95
C LYS A 314 -4.51 -20.65 3.79
N ASN A 315 -3.96 -21.56 4.58
CA ASN A 315 -4.75 -22.43 5.47
C ASN A 315 -5.49 -21.62 6.55
N GLY A 316 -4.87 -20.57 7.09
CA GLY A 316 -5.49 -19.66 8.05
C GLY A 316 -6.68 -18.91 7.43
N LEU A 317 -6.50 -18.32 6.28
CA LEU A 317 -7.56 -17.63 5.54
C LEU A 317 -8.70 -18.59 5.19
N GLU A 318 -8.38 -19.79 4.70
CA GLU A 318 -9.36 -20.81 4.34
C GLU A 318 -10.26 -21.23 5.50
N ARG A 319 -9.72 -21.26 6.73
CA ARG A 319 -10.53 -21.53 7.93
C ARG A 319 -11.58 -20.45 8.18
N ILE A 320 -11.24 -19.19 7.94
CA ILE A 320 -12.19 -18.05 8.06
C ILE A 320 -13.26 -18.18 6.99
N LEU A 321 -12.87 -18.36 5.72
CA LEU A 321 -13.79 -18.47 4.60
C LEU A 321 -14.76 -19.64 4.75
N THR A 322 -14.28 -20.82 5.18
CA THR A 322 -15.12 -21.97 5.42
C THR A 322 -16.16 -21.73 6.53
N ALA A 323 -15.77 -21.00 7.59
CA ALA A 323 -16.71 -20.64 8.65
C ALA A 323 -17.79 -19.66 8.15
N VAL A 324 -17.39 -18.68 7.32
CA VAL A 324 -18.32 -17.72 6.70
C VAL A 324 -19.30 -18.44 5.78
N ASP A 325 -18.84 -19.33 4.91
CA ASP A 325 -19.68 -20.11 4.01
C ASP A 325 -20.71 -20.93 4.79
N ARG A 326 -20.25 -21.64 5.84
CA ARG A 326 -21.13 -22.43 6.73
C ARG A 326 -22.18 -21.54 7.40
N LEU A 327 -21.80 -20.37 7.90
CA LEU A 327 -22.74 -19.43 8.52
C LEU A 327 -23.74 -18.89 7.49
N LYS A 328 -23.34 -18.60 6.25
CA LYS A 328 -24.25 -18.20 5.17
C LYS A 328 -25.29 -19.30 4.87
N GLU A 329 -24.86 -20.57 4.84
CA GLU A 329 -25.78 -21.69 4.65
C GLU A 329 -26.76 -21.84 5.81
N LEU A 330 -26.31 -21.68 7.04
CA LEU A 330 -27.16 -21.72 8.24
C LEU A 330 -28.11 -20.53 8.23
N ASP A 331 -27.65 -19.32 7.95
CA ASP A 331 -28.44 -18.11 7.89
C ASP A 331 -29.56 -18.17 6.86
N ALA A 332 -29.29 -18.81 5.70
CA ALA A 332 -30.31 -19.01 4.66
C ALA A 332 -31.43 -19.98 5.06
N LYS A 333 -31.14 -20.90 5.98
CA LYS A 333 -32.08 -21.94 6.42
C LYS A 333 -32.71 -21.64 7.79
N ALA A 334 -32.10 -20.75 8.56
CA ALA A 334 -32.53 -20.48 9.92
C ALA A 334 -33.89 -19.74 9.96
N GLU A 335 -34.75 -20.19 10.87
CA GLU A 335 -36.04 -19.58 11.15
C GLU A 335 -36.07 -19.08 12.59
N GLY A 336 -37.06 -18.27 12.92
CA GLY A 336 -37.20 -17.75 14.28
C GLY A 336 -36.49 -16.43 14.54
N ALA A 337 -37.19 -15.54 15.27
CA ALA A 337 -36.75 -14.15 15.49
C ALA A 337 -36.17 -13.88 16.89
N ALA A 338 -36.44 -14.74 17.86
CA ALA A 338 -36.06 -14.51 19.25
C ALA A 338 -34.94 -15.47 19.69
N GLU A 339 -33.82 -14.91 20.13
CA GLU A 339 -32.70 -15.68 20.67
C GLU A 339 -33.10 -16.43 21.94
N THR A 340 -32.53 -17.62 22.10
CA THR A 340 -32.56 -18.36 23.35
C THR A 340 -31.68 -17.71 24.41
N CYS A 341 -31.90 -18.00 25.70
CA CYS A 341 -31.00 -17.50 26.76
C CYS A 341 -29.54 -17.90 26.54
N ALA A 342 -29.30 -19.13 26.05
CA ALA A 342 -27.96 -19.59 25.73
C ALA A 342 -27.30 -18.82 24.58
N GLU A 343 -28.07 -18.47 23.54
CA GLU A 343 -27.58 -17.63 22.45
C GLU A 343 -27.31 -16.20 22.90
N GLN A 344 -28.14 -15.63 23.76
CA GLN A 344 -27.89 -14.31 24.35
C GLN A 344 -26.57 -14.26 25.13
N GLU A 345 -26.27 -15.30 25.92
CA GLU A 345 -24.97 -15.44 26.59
C GLU A 345 -23.81 -15.47 25.58
N LYS A 346 -23.99 -16.18 24.46
CA LYS A 346 -22.97 -16.26 23.39
C LYS A 346 -22.83 -14.93 22.63
N MET A 347 -23.88 -14.15 22.46
CA MET A 347 -23.79 -12.81 21.87
C MET A 347 -22.98 -11.84 22.75
N VAL A 348 -23.02 -12.00 24.06
CA VAL A 348 -22.14 -11.28 25.00
C VAL A 348 -20.67 -11.70 24.77
N GLU A 349 -20.40 -12.99 24.49
CA GLU A 349 -19.06 -13.46 24.17
C GLU A 349 -18.57 -12.90 22.81
N VAL A 350 -19.44 -12.82 21.81
CA VAL A 350 -19.16 -12.15 20.52
C VAL A 350 -18.73 -10.70 20.74
N GLN A 351 -19.47 -9.96 21.58
CA GLN A 351 -19.14 -8.57 21.91
C GLN A 351 -17.75 -8.45 22.56
N LYS A 352 -17.40 -9.35 23.48
CA LYS A 352 -16.07 -9.38 24.10
C LYS A 352 -14.94 -9.65 23.08
N LEU A 353 -15.20 -10.49 22.08
CA LEU A 353 -14.23 -10.76 21.02
C LEU A 353 -14.06 -9.56 20.07
N ARG A 354 -15.14 -8.80 19.79
CA ARG A 354 -15.05 -7.51 19.12
C ARG A 354 -14.16 -6.53 19.92
N GLU A 355 -14.43 -6.38 21.21
CA GLU A 355 -13.64 -5.53 22.09
C GLU A 355 -12.17 -5.95 22.13
N LYS A 356 -11.89 -7.23 22.08
CA LYS A 356 -10.53 -7.77 21.97
C LYS A 356 -9.86 -7.39 20.64
N PHE A 357 -10.59 -7.49 19.54
CA PHE A 357 -10.11 -7.01 18.22
C PHE A 357 -9.81 -5.52 18.25
N GLU A 358 -10.74 -4.71 18.75
CA GLU A 358 -10.57 -3.26 18.84
C GLU A 358 -9.39 -2.89 19.74
N ALA A 359 -9.24 -3.53 20.90
CA ALA A 359 -8.11 -3.31 21.79
C ALA A 359 -6.75 -3.61 21.11
N ALA A 360 -6.69 -4.66 20.31
CA ALA A 360 -5.50 -4.98 19.51
C ALA A 360 -5.19 -3.89 18.48
N MET A 361 -6.19 -3.45 17.74
CA MET A 361 -6.05 -2.38 16.75
C MET A 361 -5.74 -1.03 17.40
N GLU A 362 -6.25 -0.75 18.58
CA GLU A 362 -5.98 0.46 19.36
C GLU A 362 -4.59 0.44 20.02
N ASP A 363 -3.94 -0.71 20.11
CA ASP A 363 -2.55 -0.83 20.55
C ASP A 363 -1.58 -0.86 19.36
N ASP A 364 -1.49 0.27 18.67
CA ASP A 364 -0.54 0.47 17.56
C ASP A 364 -0.83 -0.46 16.36
N PHE A 365 -2.10 -0.64 16.04
CA PHE A 365 -2.56 -1.44 14.90
C PHE A 365 -1.98 -2.86 14.89
N ASN A 366 -2.06 -3.55 16.03
CA ASN A 366 -1.57 -4.92 16.18
C ASN A 366 -2.49 -5.91 15.45
N THR A 367 -2.28 -6.03 14.14
CA THR A 367 -3.09 -6.90 13.27
C THR A 367 -2.92 -8.39 13.60
N ALA A 368 -1.78 -8.80 14.15
CA ALA A 368 -1.57 -10.20 14.55
C ALA A 368 -2.54 -10.62 15.66
N ASP A 369 -2.71 -9.79 16.70
CA ASP A 369 -3.66 -10.05 17.78
C ASP A 369 -5.10 -9.83 17.30
N ALA A 370 -5.35 -8.88 16.40
CA ALA A 370 -6.66 -8.69 15.78
C ALA A 370 -7.11 -9.94 14.98
N VAL A 371 -6.22 -10.53 14.17
CA VAL A 371 -6.48 -11.80 13.48
C VAL A 371 -6.74 -12.94 14.47
N SER A 372 -6.02 -12.96 15.60
CA SER A 372 -6.28 -13.95 16.66
C SER A 372 -7.69 -13.83 17.22
N ALA A 373 -8.20 -12.62 17.44
CA ALA A 373 -9.58 -12.40 17.88
C ALA A 373 -10.61 -12.90 16.84
N ILE A 374 -10.35 -12.70 15.54
CA ILE A 374 -11.19 -13.27 14.47
C ILE A 374 -11.19 -14.80 14.52
N PHE A 375 -10.05 -15.45 14.73
CA PHE A 375 -9.99 -16.91 14.88
C PHE A 375 -10.75 -17.43 16.10
N GLU A 376 -10.75 -16.71 17.20
CA GLU A 376 -11.56 -17.05 18.38
C GLU A 376 -13.05 -16.91 18.07
N LEU A 377 -13.45 -15.88 17.33
CA LEU A 377 -14.83 -15.72 16.88
C LEU A 377 -15.26 -16.82 15.90
N VAL A 378 -14.40 -17.22 14.98
CA VAL A 378 -14.61 -18.37 14.09
C VAL A 378 -14.77 -19.67 14.90
N LYS A 379 -13.94 -19.88 15.93
CA LYS A 379 -14.05 -21.03 16.82
C LYS A 379 -15.38 -21.02 17.58
N LEU A 380 -15.80 -19.88 18.12
CA LEU A 380 -17.09 -19.72 18.78
C LEU A 380 -18.22 -20.09 17.84
N ALA A 381 -18.24 -19.50 16.63
CA ALA A 381 -19.24 -19.80 15.61
C ALA A 381 -19.33 -21.28 15.26
N ASN A 382 -18.18 -21.93 15.05
CA ASN A 382 -18.13 -23.34 14.70
C ASN A 382 -18.60 -24.28 15.84
N SER A 383 -18.48 -23.85 17.09
CA SER A 383 -18.85 -24.66 18.26
C SER A 383 -20.26 -24.43 18.76
N THR A 384 -20.91 -23.34 18.37
CA THR A 384 -22.19 -22.92 18.98
C THR A 384 -23.32 -22.72 17.97
N ALA A 385 -23.03 -22.47 16.69
CA ALA A 385 -24.04 -22.34 15.64
C ALA A 385 -24.30 -23.68 14.96
N ASP A 386 -25.57 -24.08 14.85
CA ASP A 386 -26.01 -25.28 14.15
C ASP A 386 -27.39 -25.07 13.49
N ALA A 387 -27.96 -26.14 12.94
CA ALA A 387 -29.25 -26.08 12.25
C ALA A 387 -30.44 -25.71 13.16
N SER A 388 -30.28 -25.76 14.49
CA SER A 388 -31.30 -25.37 15.47
C SER A 388 -31.14 -23.91 15.93
N SER A 389 -30.08 -23.23 15.53
CA SER A 389 -29.80 -21.84 15.91
C SER A 389 -30.78 -20.87 15.28
N THR A 390 -31.12 -19.83 16.01
CA THR A 390 -32.01 -18.78 15.52
C THR A 390 -31.36 -17.93 14.45
N LYS A 391 -32.18 -17.39 13.55
CA LYS A 391 -31.76 -16.47 12.48
C LYS A 391 -30.96 -15.29 13.05
N SER A 392 -31.45 -14.68 14.12
CA SER A 392 -30.81 -13.56 14.78
C SER A 392 -29.39 -13.88 15.23
N TYR A 393 -29.19 -15.02 15.88
CA TYR A 393 -27.88 -15.45 16.37
C TYR A 393 -26.88 -15.74 15.23
N VAL A 394 -27.33 -16.52 14.23
CA VAL A 394 -26.46 -16.84 13.07
C VAL A 394 -26.08 -15.59 12.30
N SER A 395 -27.04 -14.70 12.04
CA SER A 395 -26.77 -13.39 11.38
C SER A 395 -25.83 -12.52 12.20
N CYS A 396 -25.89 -12.53 13.52
CA CYS A 396 -24.97 -11.80 14.38
C CYS A 396 -23.53 -12.30 14.21
N LEU A 397 -23.30 -13.61 14.27
CA LEU A 397 -21.98 -14.22 14.08
C LEU A 397 -21.41 -13.92 12.68
N LEU A 398 -22.24 -14.06 11.64
CA LEU A 398 -21.83 -13.83 10.26
C LEU A 398 -21.41 -12.37 10.05
N LYS A 399 -22.26 -11.43 10.41
CA LYS A 399 -22.02 -10.00 10.28
C LYS A 399 -20.77 -9.57 11.05
N GLU A 400 -20.57 -10.11 12.24
CA GLU A 400 -19.41 -9.77 13.05
C GLU A 400 -18.10 -10.21 12.38
N ILE A 401 -18.02 -11.49 11.91
CA ILE A 401 -16.83 -11.97 11.21
C ILE A 401 -16.57 -11.16 9.94
N GLU A 402 -17.62 -10.92 9.14
CA GLU A 402 -17.48 -10.14 7.90
C GLU A 402 -17.01 -8.70 8.17
N GLN A 403 -17.54 -8.04 9.21
CA GLN A 403 -17.17 -6.67 9.58
C GLN A 403 -15.71 -6.57 10.03
N LEU A 404 -15.26 -7.48 10.91
CA LEU A 404 -13.88 -7.46 11.39
C LEU A 404 -12.88 -7.84 10.27
N CYS A 405 -13.27 -8.75 9.38
CA CYS A 405 -12.49 -9.06 8.18
C CYS A 405 -12.39 -7.84 7.24
N ASP A 406 -13.49 -7.10 7.02
CA ASP A 406 -13.48 -5.89 6.17
C ASP A 406 -12.57 -4.80 6.72
N VAL A 407 -12.50 -4.62 8.04
CA VAL A 407 -11.52 -3.71 8.67
C VAL A 407 -10.09 -4.06 8.30
N LEU A 408 -9.77 -5.35 8.20
CA LEU A 408 -8.47 -5.82 7.74
C LEU A 408 -8.36 -5.90 6.21
N GLY A 409 -9.43 -5.57 5.49
CA GLY A 409 -9.51 -5.68 4.03
C GLY A 409 -9.45 -7.13 3.52
N ILE A 410 -9.84 -8.09 4.35
CA ILE A 410 -9.95 -9.49 3.98
C ILE A 410 -11.31 -9.71 3.34
N ILE A 411 -11.32 -10.18 2.09
CA ILE A 411 -12.55 -10.49 1.34
C ILE A 411 -13.06 -11.85 1.82
N THR A 412 -14.28 -11.87 2.36
CA THR A 412 -14.93 -13.09 2.85
C THR A 412 -15.80 -13.79 1.80
N GLU A 413 -16.02 -13.15 0.66
CA GLU A 413 -16.68 -13.76 -0.48
C GLU A 413 -15.69 -14.56 -1.31
N ARG A 414 -16.00 -15.84 -1.52
CA ARG A 414 -15.22 -16.63 -2.47
C ARG A 414 -15.49 -16.14 -3.89
N LYS A 415 -14.44 -15.99 -4.68
CA LYS A 415 -14.61 -15.94 -6.13
C LYS A 415 -15.31 -17.24 -6.53
N THR A 416 -16.47 -17.15 -7.16
CA THR A 416 -17.15 -18.32 -7.74
C THR A 416 -16.20 -18.88 -8.78
N GLU A 417 -15.49 -19.95 -8.46
CA GLU A 417 -14.80 -20.74 -9.48
C GLU A 417 -15.90 -21.34 -10.34
N VAL A 418 -16.01 -20.85 -11.56
CA VAL A 418 -16.89 -21.48 -12.54
C VAL A 418 -16.42 -22.91 -12.72
N LEU A 419 -17.30 -23.86 -12.47
CA LEU A 419 -17.00 -25.28 -12.64
C LEU A 419 -16.47 -25.53 -14.05
N ASP A 420 -15.45 -26.37 -14.20
CA ASP A 420 -14.87 -26.70 -15.50
C ASP A 420 -15.94 -27.16 -16.50
N SER A 421 -17.02 -27.83 -16.00
CA SER A 421 -18.19 -28.21 -16.78
C SER A 421 -18.96 -27.00 -17.37
N GLU A 422 -19.10 -25.91 -16.61
CA GLU A 422 -19.78 -24.70 -17.09
C GLU A 422 -18.90 -23.96 -18.12
N ILE A 423 -17.59 -23.97 -17.91
CA ILE A 423 -16.63 -23.43 -18.89
C ILE A 423 -16.72 -24.23 -20.19
N GLU A 424 -16.75 -25.55 -20.14
CA GLU A 424 -16.87 -26.42 -21.30
C GLU A 424 -18.21 -26.24 -22.02
N GLU A 425 -19.32 -26.07 -21.29
CA GLU A 425 -20.64 -25.74 -21.88
C GLU A 425 -20.60 -24.40 -22.60
N MET A 426 -19.99 -23.37 -22.03
CA MET A 426 -19.82 -22.06 -22.68
C MET A 426 -18.94 -22.17 -23.94
N ILE A 427 -17.87 -22.96 -23.89
CA ILE A 427 -17.01 -23.22 -25.05
C ILE A 427 -17.79 -23.95 -26.15
N ALA A 428 -18.58 -24.95 -25.79
CA ALA A 428 -19.44 -25.67 -26.72
C ALA A 428 -20.50 -24.74 -27.38
N ALA A 429 -21.13 -23.87 -26.57
CA ALA A 429 -22.07 -22.87 -27.06
C ALA A 429 -21.40 -21.87 -28.02
N ARG A 430 -20.18 -21.41 -27.71
CA ARG A 430 -19.39 -20.56 -28.62
C ARG A 430 -19.06 -21.27 -29.94
N GLN A 431 -18.68 -22.54 -29.88
CA GLN A 431 -18.38 -23.33 -31.07
C GLN A 431 -19.63 -23.52 -31.94
N GLN A 432 -20.78 -23.77 -31.30
CA GLN A 432 -22.06 -23.87 -32.00
C GLN A 432 -22.43 -22.55 -32.68
N ALA A 433 -22.32 -21.42 -31.96
CA ALA A 433 -22.56 -20.10 -32.53
C ALA A 433 -21.68 -19.80 -33.76
N ARG A 434 -20.41 -20.23 -33.76
CA ARG A 434 -19.51 -20.11 -34.91
C ARG A 434 -19.96 -20.99 -36.09
N LYS A 435 -20.43 -22.23 -35.84
CA LYS A 435 -20.96 -23.11 -36.87
C LYS A 435 -22.21 -22.50 -37.50
N ASP A 436 -23.06 -21.88 -36.70
CA ASP A 436 -24.29 -21.22 -37.13
C ASP A 436 -24.05 -19.83 -37.75
N ARG A 437 -22.78 -19.44 -37.91
CA ARG A 437 -22.31 -18.12 -38.40
C ARG A 437 -22.82 -16.94 -37.59
N ASN A 438 -23.18 -17.15 -36.31
CA ASN A 438 -23.55 -16.10 -35.39
C ASN A 438 -22.28 -15.63 -34.65
N PHE A 439 -21.46 -14.83 -35.34
CA PHE A 439 -20.19 -14.38 -34.84
C PHE A 439 -20.34 -13.40 -33.67
N ALA A 440 -21.42 -12.60 -33.64
CA ALA A 440 -21.69 -11.68 -32.52
C ALA A 440 -21.87 -12.42 -31.19
N LEU A 441 -22.64 -13.52 -31.18
CA LEU A 441 -22.82 -14.36 -29.99
C LEU A 441 -21.52 -15.08 -29.61
N ALA A 442 -20.74 -15.52 -30.57
CA ALA A 442 -19.45 -16.17 -30.30
C ALA A 442 -18.45 -15.23 -29.65
N ASP A 443 -18.41 -13.95 -30.05
CA ASP A 443 -17.56 -12.92 -29.47
C ASP A 443 -18.05 -12.49 -28.08
N GLU A 444 -19.39 -12.41 -27.88
CA GLU A 444 -19.96 -12.15 -26.55
C GLU A 444 -19.56 -13.24 -25.54
N ILE A 445 -19.71 -14.53 -25.95
CA ILE A 445 -19.33 -15.66 -25.09
C ILE A 445 -17.81 -15.62 -24.78
N ARG A 446 -16.98 -15.30 -25.77
CA ARG A 446 -15.53 -15.15 -25.58
C ARG A 446 -15.20 -14.02 -24.59
N GLY A 447 -15.90 -12.89 -24.70
CA GLY A 447 -15.76 -11.77 -23.75
C GLY A 447 -16.13 -12.20 -22.33
N LYS A 448 -17.27 -12.88 -22.14
CA LYS A 448 -17.68 -13.41 -20.83
C LYS A 448 -16.66 -14.37 -20.24
N LEU A 449 -16.11 -15.30 -21.03
CA LEU A 449 -15.07 -16.22 -20.58
C LEU A 449 -13.78 -15.47 -20.17
N LEU A 450 -13.40 -14.44 -20.92
CA LEU A 450 -12.25 -13.60 -20.61
C LEU A 450 -12.47 -12.81 -19.31
N ASP A 451 -13.67 -12.24 -19.09
CA ASP A 451 -14.05 -11.54 -17.86
C ASP A 451 -14.04 -12.48 -16.63
N MET A 452 -14.28 -13.78 -16.87
CA MET A 452 -14.17 -14.85 -15.86
C MET A 452 -12.73 -15.36 -15.67
N GLY A 453 -11.74 -14.74 -16.32
CA GLY A 453 -10.35 -15.16 -16.25
C GLY A 453 -10.02 -16.41 -17.04
N ILE A 454 -10.82 -16.74 -18.06
CA ILE A 454 -10.60 -17.92 -18.92
C ILE A 454 -10.08 -17.46 -20.28
N VAL A 455 -8.90 -17.91 -20.63
CA VAL A 455 -8.24 -17.64 -21.92
C VAL A 455 -8.43 -18.84 -22.84
N LEU A 456 -9.00 -18.59 -24.04
CA LEU A 456 -9.22 -19.61 -25.05
C LEU A 456 -8.10 -19.58 -26.10
N GLU A 457 -7.59 -20.76 -26.45
CA GLU A 457 -6.65 -20.99 -27.56
C GLU A 457 -7.33 -21.88 -28.60
N ASP A 458 -7.61 -21.32 -29.77
CA ASP A 458 -8.14 -22.09 -30.91
C ASP A 458 -7.00 -22.88 -31.55
N THR A 459 -7.03 -24.22 -31.47
CA THR A 459 -6.02 -25.12 -32.07
C THR A 459 -6.64 -25.94 -33.20
N ARG A 460 -5.80 -26.63 -34.00
CA ARG A 460 -6.29 -27.53 -35.07
C ARG A 460 -7.06 -28.74 -34.53
N GLU A 461 -6.83 -29.09 -33.25
CA GLU A 461 -7.45 -30.22 -32.57
C GLU A 461 -8.68 -29.83 -31.76
N GLY A 462 -9.01 -28.53 -31.70
CA GLY A 462 -10.13 -27.98 -30.93
C GLY A 462 -9.77 -26.73 -30.15
N VAL A 463 -10.66 -26.27 -29.27
CA VAL A 463 -10.40 -25.14 -28.38
C VAL A 463 -9.79 -25.67 -27.10
N LYS A 464 -8.59 -25.19 -26.77
CA LYS A 464 -7.98 -25.38 -25.45
C LYS A 464 -8.24 -24.13 -24.61
N TRP A 465 -8.34 -24.30 -23.30
CA TRP A 465 -8.52 -23.18 -22.40
C TRP A 465 -7.61 -23.31 -21.18
N LYS A 466 -7.30 -22.17 -20.58
CA LYS A 466 -6.57 -22.08 -19.31
C LYS A 466 -7.14 -20.94 -18.49
N ARG A 467 -7.04 -21.04 -17.18
CA ARG A 467 -7.31 -19.94 -16.25
C ARG A 467 -6.16 -18.93 -16.34
N ALA A 468 -6.50 -17.62 -16.45
CA ALA A 468 -5.53 -16.52 -16.58
C ALA A 468 -4.85 -16.22 -15.24
#